data_85676e10ca689cc85d7781325cfff7c9
#
_entry.id   85676e10ca689cc85d7781325cfff7c9
#
_cell.length_a   1.000
_cell.length_b   1.000
_cell.length_c   1.000
_cell.angle_alpha   90.00
_cell.angle_beta   90.00
_cell.angle_gamma   90.00
#
_symmetry.space_group_name_H-M   'P 1'
#
loop_
_entity.id
_entity.type
_entity.pdbx_description
1 polymer ?
#
loop_
_entity_poly.entity_id
_entity_poly.type
_entity_poly.pdbx_seq_one_letter_code
_entity_poly.pdbx_strand_id
1 'polypeptide(L)'
;SRWGKFKPFQFLSILPSFLIGFFQCIFPLLILNNGYDDSKKIWIWMAISYSSETVNAFFGGGGYIDNVFTPNPNERSRLLLAAKFVSELGSKLPGQLAGVIFDLIENGKLDFNIVKAFVVMKMFWWIIATVPNIWWAIVSKERVPQSEKPPHPVKGLMAVFKNRPLLVYTLSGFVDGIDVGTSESLYFSDVLKFNSIGVVGGILGSPISYASYPLSTKLRDKFSTRSLWIMSRSSIIASETLFLLTGLIGGKENGFYRKKLPMTIAFSIGNCIEM
;
A
#
# COMPACT_ATOMS: atom_id res chain seq x y z
N SER A 1 -15.49 -28.96 -5.61
CA SER A 1 -15.99 -28.06 -6.67
C SER A 1 -14.97 -28.01 -7.81
N ARG A 2 -15.42 -28.01 -9.06
CA ARG A 2 -14.56 -27.85 -10.26
C ARG A 2 -13.77 -26.51 -10.25
N TRP A 3 -14.21 -25.56 -9.46
CA TRP A 3 -13.69 -24.20 -9.40
C TRP A 3 -12.74 -23.96 -8.21
N GLY A 4 -12.52 -24.96 -7.37
CA GLY A 4 -11.78 -24.79 -6.12
C GLY A 4 -12.62 -24.15 -5.01
N LYS A 5 -11.95 -23.73 -3.91
CA LYS A 5 -12.58 -23.15 -2.73
C LYS A 5 -12.55 -21.63 -2.74
N PHE A 6 -11.46 -21.03 -3.22
CA PHE A 6 -11.22 -19.58 -3.18
C PHE A 6 -11.59 -18.86 -4.49
N LYS A 7 -11.46 -19.53 -5.63
CA LYS A 7 -11.72 -18.95 -6.95
C LYS A 7 -13.15 -18.40 -7.12
N PRO A 8 -14.25 -19.04 -6.63
CA PRO A 8 -15.57 -18.46 -6.71
C PRO A 8 -15.70 -17.12 -5.98
N PHE A 9 -15.04 -16.97 -4.82
CA PHE A 9 -15.04 -15.72 -4.05
C PHE A 9 -14.31 -14.61 -4.78
N GLN A 10 -13.26 -14.92 -5.54
CA GLN A 10 -12.58 -13.94 -6.39
C GLN A 10 -13.50 -13.40 -7.48
N PHE A 11 -14.19 -14.27 -8.20
CA PHE A 11 -15.14 -13.82 -9.21
C PHE A 11 -16.27 -13.00 -8.61
N LEU A 12 -16.77 -13.41 -7.46
CA LEU A 12 -17.84 -12.70 -6.77
C LEU A 12 -17.36 -11.30 -6.28
N SER A 13 -16.10 -11.15 -5.93
CA SER A 13 -15.52 -9.88 -5.46
C SER A 13 -15.29 -8.86 -6.58
N ILE A 14 -15.10 -9.29 -7.82
CA ILE A 14 -14.75 -8.40 -8.94
C ILE A 14 -15.84 -7.34 -9.16
N LEU A 15 -17.11 -7.75 -9.25
CA LEU A 15 -18.20 -6.84 -9.55
C LEU A 15 -18.44 -5.80 -8.44
N PRO A 16 -18.57 -6.18 -7.16
CA PRO A 16 -18.69 -5.21 -6.08
C PRO A 16 -17.48 -4.27 -5.98
N SER A 17 -16.27 -4.79 -6.07
CA SER A 17 -15.05 -3.97 -6.03
C SER A 17 -14.97 -3.01 -7.20
N PHE A 18 -15.40 -3.44 -8.39
CA PHE A 18 -15.49 -2.58 -9.57
C PHE A 18 -16.48 -1.43 -9.35
N LEU A 19 -17.70 -1.71 -8.94
CA LEU A 19 -18.73 -0.70 -8.72
C LEU A 19 -18.31 0.31 -7.65
N ILE A 20 -17.81 -0.17 -6.52
CA ILE A 20 -17.40 0.70 -5.41
C ILE A 20 -16.22 1.57 -5.80
N GLY A 21 -15.21 1.01 -6.47
CA GLY A 21 -14.08 1.78 -6.98
C GLY A 21 -14.50 2.86 -7.97
N PHE A 22 -15.45 2.55 -8.84
CA PHE A 22 -16.03 3.52 -9.76
C PHE A 22 -16.74 4.67 -9.02
N PHE A 23 -17.58 4.36 -8.04
CA PHE A 23 -18.23 5.37 -7.21
C PHE A 23 -17.22 6.22 -6.44
N GLN A 24 -16.21 5.62 -5.85
CA GLN A 24 -15.13 6.36 -5.19
C GLN A 24 -14.38 7.33 -6.12
N CYS A 25 -14.25 7.00 -7.40
CA CYS A 25 -13.60 7.88 -8.36
C CYS A 25 -14.47 9.11 -8.70
N ILE A 26 -15.77 8.90 -8.93
CA ILE A 26 -16.69 9.97 -9.41
C ILE A 26 -17.20 10.84 -8.25
N PHE A 27 -17.28 10.29 -7.07
CA PHE A 27 -17.94 10.93 -5.94
C PHE A 27 -17.38 12.30 -5.54
N PRO A 28 -16.05 12.58 -5.59
CA PRO A 28 -15.54 13.92 -5.33
C PRO A 28 -16.16 15.00 -6.23
N LEU A 29 -16.41 14.69 -7.51
CA LEU A 29 -17.07 15.63 -8.43
C LEU A 29 -18.53 15.87 -8.07
N LEU A 30 -19.25 14.84 -7.64
CA LEU A 30 -20.65 14.94 -7.24
C LEU A 30 -20.81 15.78 -5.97
N ILE A 31 -19.93 15.61 -5.00
CA ILE A 31 -19.98 16.34 -3.74
C ILE A 31 -19.63 17.82 -3.94
N LEU A 32 -18.61 18.12 -4.73
CA LEU A 32 -18.15 19.50 -4.92
C LEU A 32 -19.18 20.37 -5.64
N ASN A 33 -20.00 19.78 -6.51
CA ASN A 33 -20.99 20.51 -7.28
C ASN A 33 -22.32 20.75 -6.54
N ASN A 34 -22.54 20.10 -5.40
CA ASN A 34 -23.83 20.08 -4.72
C ASN A 34 -23.90 20.98 -3.49
N GLY A 35 -23.30 22.11 -3.40
CA GLY A 35 -23.53 23.13 -2.36
C GLY A 35 -23.61 22.63 -0.89
N TYR A 36 -23.17 21.38 -0.62
CA TYR A 36 -23.12 20.82 0.73
C TYR A 36 -22.08 21.55 1.58
N ASP A 37 -22.41 21.69 2.85
CA ASP A 37 -21.49 22.15 3.87
C ASP A 37 -20.24 21.22 3.97
N ASP A 38 -19.08 21.79 4.24
CA ASP A 38 -17.82 21.02 4.23
C ASP A 38 -17.83 19.83 5.21
N SER A 39 -18.48 20.01 6.37
CA SER A 39 -18.69 18.93 7.33
C SER A 39 -19.48 17.76 6.71
N LYS A 40 -20.53 18.05 5.96
CA LYS A 40 -21.32 17.01 5.27
C LYS A 40 -20.52 16.30 4.19
N LYS A 41 -19.71 17.03 3.42
CA LYS A 41 -18.83 16.46 2.40
C LYS A 41 -17.87 15.45 3.01
N ILE A 42 -17.24 15.79 4.14
CA ILE A 42 -16.32 14.90 4.88
C ILE A 42 -17.05 13.63 5.34
N TRP A 43 -18.20 13.77 5.98
CA TRP A 43 -18.96 12.61 6.46
C TRP A 43 -19.39 11.66 5.35
N ILE A 44 -19.86 12.20 4.22
CA ILE A 44 -20.24 11.40 3.07
C ILE A 44 -19.02 10.69 2.49
N TRP A 45 -17.89 11.38 2.36
CA TRP A 45 -16.64 10.77 1.90
C TRP A 45 -16.16 9.64 2.81
N MET A 46 -16.20 9.87 4.12
CA MET A 46 -15.87 8.84 5.11
C MET A 46 -16.79 7.62 4.97
N ALA A 47 -18.10 7.83 4.89
CA ALA A 47 -19.07 6.74 4.75
C ALA A 47 -18.79 5.88 3.51
N ILE A 48 -18.45 6.49 2.38
CA ILE A 48 -18.13 5.77 1.15
C ILE A 48 -16.81 5.02 1.27
N SER A 49 -15.79 5.64 1.85
CA SER A 49 -14.49 5.00 2.04
C SER A 49 -14.59 3.78 2.97
N TYR A 50 -15.26 3.91 4.09
CA TYR A 50 -15.49 2.78 5.01
C TYR A 50 -16.39 1.69 4.41
N SER A 51 -17.40 2.06 3.63
CA SER A 51 -18.23 1.09 2.91
C SER A 51 -17.40 0.28 1.91
N SER A 52 -16.47 0.94 1.23
CA SER A 52 -15.52 0.28 0.31
C SER A 52 -14.62 -0.73 1.02
N GLU A 53 -14.02 -0.33 2.14
CA GLU A 53 -13.19 -1.23 2.93
C GLU A 53 -13.97 -2.41 3.47
N THR A 54 -15.17 -2.17 3.97
CA THR A 54 -16.07 -3.22 4.47
C THR A 54 -16.40 -4.24 3.38
N VAL A 55 -16.76 -3.78 2.19
CA VAL A 55 -17.06 -4.69 1.07
C VAL A 55 -15.81 -5.44 0.62
N ASN A 56 -14.66 -4.78 0.55
CA ASN A 56 -13.40 -5.45 0.27
C ASN A 56 -13.03 -6.50 1.33
N ALA A 57 -13.31 -6.25 2.59
CA ALA A 57 -13.09 -7.23 3.67
C ALA A 57 -14.01 -8.46 3.54
N PHE A 58 -15.29 -8.25 3.19
CA PHE A 58 -16.24 -9.36 2.99
C PHE A 58 -15.93 -10.21 1.75
N PHE A 59 -15.56 -9.56 0.65
CA PHE A 59 -15.33 -10.22 -0.63
C PHE A 59 -13.85 -10.47 -0.92
N GLY A 60 -12.93 -9.90 -0.12
CA GLY A 60 -11.48 -9.93 -0.31
C GLY A 60 -10.80 -11.29 -0.06
N GLY A 61 -11.54 -12.39 -0.08
CA GLY A 61 -10.99 -13.75 0.09
C GLY A 61 -9.91 -14.15 -0.92
N GLY A 62 -9.63 -13.28 -1.91
CA GLY A 62 -8.61 -13.49 -2.94
C GLY A 62 -7.17 -13.58 -2.43
N GLY A 63 -6.82 -12.88 -1.35
CA GLY A 63 -5.46 -12.89 -0.82
C GLY A 63 -4.99 -14.26 -0.28
N TYR A 64 -5.90 -15.17 -0.01
CA TYR A 64 -5.56 -16.52 0.45
C TYR A 64 -5.17 -17.47 -0.69
N ILE A 65 -5.47 -17.14 -1.94
CA ILE A 65 -5.17 -18.02 -3.08
C ILE A 65 -3.67 -18.15 -3.31
N ASP A 66 -2.88 -17.13 -2.95
CA ASP A 66 -1.43 -17.14 -3.07
C ASP A 66 -0.80 -18.28 -2.25
N ASN A 67 -1.43 -18.67 -1.16
CA ASN A 67 -0.98 -19.77 -0.32
C ASN A 67 -1.27 -21.15 -0.90
N VAL A 68 -2.14 -21.25 -1.91
CA VAL A 68 -2.60 -22.51 -2.49
C VAL A 68 -2.14 -22.74 -3.94
N PHE A 69 -1.30 -21.87 -4.49
CA PHE A 69 -0.75 -22.02 -5.84
C PHE A 69 0.22 -23.18 -5.95
N THR A 70 1.05 -23.42 -4.95
CA THR A 70 2.04 -24.48 -4.97
C THR A 70 2.23 -25.09 -3.59
N PRO A 71 2.38 -26.41 -3.48
CA PRO A 71 2.70 -27.07 -2.23
C PRO A 71 4.16 -26.83 -1.79
N ASN A 72 5.06 -26.47 -2.71
CA ASN A 72 6.46 -26.24 -2.42
C ASN A 72 6.69 -24.85 -1.79
N PRO A 73 7.17 -24.77 -0.54
CA PRO A 73 7.36 -23.50 0.16
C PRO A 73 8.43 -22.59 -0.49
N ASN A 74 9.46 -23.19 -1.11
CA ASN A 74 10.52 -22.41 -1.77
C ASN A 74 10.01 -21.77 -3.07
N GLU A 75 9.25 -22.52 -3.86
CA GLU A 75 8.62 -22.02 -5.07
C GLU A 75 7.60 -20.93 -4.73
N ARG A 76 6.77 -21.14 -3.69
CA ARG A 76 5.83 -20.15 -3.19
C ARG A 76 6.53 -18.85 -2.80
N SER A 77 7.63 -18.93 -2.06
CA SER A 77 8.41 -17.76 -1.66
C SER A 77 8.94 -16.97 -2.86
N ARG A 78 9.42 -17.65 -3.91
CA ARG A 78 9.88 -16.98 -5.14
C ARG A 78 8.74 -16.31 -5.88
N LEU A 79 7.58 -16.97 -5.99
CA LEU A 79 6.38 -16.40 -6.62
C LEU A 79 5.89 -15.17 -5.86
N LEU A 80 5.82 -15.22 -4.54
CA LEU A 80 5.42 -14.08 -3.72
C LEU A 80 6.39 -12.91 -3.83
N LEU A 81 7.71 -13.16 -3.90
CA LEU A 81 8.70 -12.11 -4.13
C LEU A 81 8.52 -11.46 -5.51
N ALA A 82 8.34 -12.26 -6.55
CA ALA A 82 8.08 -11.73 -7.90
C ALA A 82 6.79 -10.92 -7.96
N ALA A 83 5.71 -11.42 -7.35
CA ALA A 83 4.44 -10.71 -7.26
C ALA A 83 4.59 -9.38 -6.52
N LYS A 84 5.33 -9.37 -5.39
CA LYS A 84 5.58 -8.15 -4.63
C LYS A 84 6.39 -7.13 -5.42
N PHE A 85 7.42 -7.56 -6.14
CA PHE A 85 8.21 -6.71 -7.02
C PHE A 85 7.34 -5.98 -8.05
N VAL A 86 6.48 -6.72 -8.76
CA VAL A 86 5.56 -6.13 -9.76
C VAL A 86 4.50 -5.25 -9.10
N SER A 87 3.99 -5.66 -7.94
CA SER A 87 3.01 -4.88 -7.18
C SER A 87 3.57 -3.53 -6.72
N GLU A 88 4.82 -3.47 -6.30
CA GLU A 88 5.46 -2.20 -5.93
C GLU A 88 5.61 -1.24 -7.10
N LEU A 89 5.99 -1.75 -8.28
CA LEU A 89 5.99 -0.93 -9.49
C LEU A 89 4.61 -0.33 -9.76
N GLY A 90 3.57 -1.17 -9.70
CA GLY A 90 2.19 -0.75 -9.93
C GLY A 90 1.64 0.22 -8.89
N SER A 91 2.05 0.12 -7.64
CA SER A 91 1.57 0.99 -6.57
C SER A 91 2.28 2.35 -6.51
N LYS A 92 3.57 2.40 -6.80
CA LYS A 92 4.37 3.64 -6.73
C LYS A 92 4.14 4.56 -7.94
N LEU A 93 4.02 4.01 -9.15
CA LEU A 93 3.86 4.78 -10.37
C LEU A 93 2.67 5.76 -10.36
N PRO A 94 1.45 5.35 -9.97
CA PRO A 94 0.31 6.26 -9.95
C PRO A 94 0.51 7.45 -9.02
N GLY A 95 1.01 7.22 -7.81
CA GLY A 95 1.27 8.28 -6.83
C GLY A 95 2.35 9.26 -7.29
N GLN A 96 3.42 8.77 -7.89
CA GLN A 96 4.50 9.60 -8.41
C GLN A 96 4.01 10.49 -9.57
N LEU A 97 3.28 9.92 -10.53
CA LEU A 97 2.72 10.69 -11.65
C LEU A 97 1.69 11.72 -11.16
N ALA A 98 0.87 11.36 -10.16
CA ALA A 98 -0.05 12.30 -9.56
C ALA A 98 0.66 13.49 -8.92
N GLY A 99 1.74 13.24 -8.15
CA GLY A 99 2.54 14.29 -7.54
C GLY A 99 3.10 15.29 -8.55
N VAL A 100 3.65 14.80 -9.66
CA VAL A 100 4.16 15.66 -10.73
C VAL A 100 3.05 16.51 -11.37
N ILE A 101 1.90 15.90 -11.68
CA ILE A 101 0.78 16.61 -12.31
C ILE A 101 0.21 17.67 -11.36
N PHE A 102 0.09 17.37 -10.06
CA PHE A 102 -0.39 18.35 -9.08
C PHE A 102 0.58 19.53 -8.93
N ASP A 103 1.88 19.27 -8.88
CA ASP A 103 2.87 20.36 -8.85
C ASP A 103 2.84 21.22 -10.11
N LEU A 104 2.58 20.64 -11.29
CA LEU A 104 2.45 21.40 -12.54
C LEU A 104 1.18 22.27 -12.54
N ILE A 105 0.08 21.80 -11.96
CA ILE A 105 -1.17 22.56 -11.81
C ILE A 105 -0.97 23.69 -10.79
N GLU A 106 -0.39 23.39 -9.62
CA GLU A 106 -0.16 24.39 -8.56
C GLU A 106 0.81 25.51 -9.00
N ASN A 107 1.80 25.18 -9.82
CA ASN A 107 2.73 26.14 -10.40
C ASN A 107 2.18 26.90 -11.62
N GLY A 108 0.91 26.71 -11.97
CA GLY A 108 0.25 27.39 -13.09
C GLY A 108 0.75 26.98 -14.49
N LYS A 109 1.49 25.87 -14.60
CA LYS A 109 1.98 25.34 -15.88
C LYS A 109 0.94 24.53 -16.63
N LEU A 110 -0.06 24.02 -15.92
CA LEU A 110 -1.21 23.31 -16.45
C LEU A 110 -2.48 24.02 -15.97
N ASP A 111 -3.25 24.56 -16.90
CA ASP A 111 -4.56 25.16 -16.60
C ASP A 111 -5.63 24.06 -16.49
N PHE A 112 -5.62 23.35 -15.39
CA PHE A 112 -6.54 22.29 -15.10
C PHE A 112 -6.97 22.29 -13.63
N ASN A 113 -8.24 21.99 -13.36
CA ASN A 113 -8.70 21.91 -11.98
C ASN A 113 -8.13 20.66 -11.29
N ILE A 114 -7.48 20.85 -10.13
CA ILE A 114 -6.79 19.78 -9.39
C ILE A 114 -7.72 18.61 -9.04
N VAL A 115 -8.99 18.88 -8.74
CA VAL A 115 -9.98 17.83 -8.42
C VAL A 115 -10.33 17.02 -9.65
N LYS A 116 -10.53 17.68 -10.79
CA LYS A 116 -10.77 16.98 -12.05
C LYS A 116 -9.57 16.15 -12.46
N ALA A 117 -8.35 16.67 -12.28
CA ALA A 117 -7.11 15.95 -12.53
C ALA A 117 -7.03 14.68 -11.66
N PHE A 118 -7.30 14.81 -10.36
CA PHE A 118 -7.33 13.67 -9.44
C PHE A 118 -8.32 12.59 -9.87
N VAL A 119 -9.56 12.98 -10.22
CA VAL A 119 -10.60 12.04 -10.64
C VAL A 119 -10.21 11.32 -11.93
N VAL A 120 -9.74 12.05 -12.93
CA VAL A 120 -9.33 11.46 -14.21
C VAL A 120 -8.18 10.47 -14.02
N MET A 121 -7.18 10.86 -13.25
CA MET A 121 -6.05 9.98 -12.96
C MET A 121 -6.47 8.75 -12.18
N LYS A 122 -7.27 8.92 -11.14
CA LYS A 122 -7.76 7.81 -10.32
C LYS A 122 -8.59 6.83 -11.16
N MET A 123 -9.48 7.31 -12.02
CA MET A 123 -10.26 6.50 -12.96
C MET A 123 -9.36 5.73 -13.94
N PHE A 124 -8.39 6.41 -14.52
CA PHE A 124 -7.46 5.81 -15.46
C PHE A 124 -6.69 4.63 -14.84
N TRP A 125 -6.07 4.85 -13.69
CA TRP A 125 -5.33 3.80 -12.99
C TRP A 125 -6.24 2.68 -12.48
N TRP A 126 -7.44 3.01 -12.06
CA TRP A 126 -8.39 2.01 -11.59
C TRP A 126 -8.87 1.08 -12.72
N ILE A 127 -9.13 1.61 -13.91
CA ILE A 127 -9.46 0.81 -15.09
C ILE A 127 -8.28 -0.11 -15.44
N ILE A 128 -7.07 0.44 -15.50
CA ILE A 128 -5.86 -0.35 -15.76
C ILE A 128 -5.68 -1.47 -14.73
N ALA A 129 -5.90 -1.21 -13.44
CA ALA A 129 -5.76 -2.21 -12.40
C ALA A 129 -6.86 -3.30 -12.45
N THR A 130 -8.02 -2.99 -13.00
CA THR A 130 -9.14 -3.95 -13.09
C THR A 130 -8.83 -5.07 -14.10
N VAL A 131 -8.15 -4.76 -15.20
CA VAL A 131 -7.81 -5.75 -16.23
C VAL A 131 -6.94 -6.90 -15.71
N PRO A 132 -5.81 -6.68 -15.03
CA PRO A 132 -5.02 -7.75 -14.41
C PRO A 132 -5.79 -8.53 -13.36
N ASN A 133 -6.66 -7.89 -12.58
CA ASN A 133 -7.47 -8.58 -11.56
C ASN A 133 -8.45 -9.58 -12.18
N ILE A 134 -9.12 -9.20 -13.27
CA ILE A 134 -9.98 -10.10 -14.04
C ILE A 134 -9.15 -11.23 -14.63
N TRP A 135 -8.02 -10.90 -15.27
CA TRP A 135 -7.12 -11.89 -15.85
C TRP A 135 -6.62 -12.90 -14.82
N TRP A 136 -6.21 -12.42 -13.66
CA TRP A 136 -5.75 -13.25 -12.57
C TRP A 136 -6.85 -14.20 -12.06
N ALA A 137 -8.09 -13.73 -11.90
CA ALA A 137 -9.22 -14.58 -11.52
C ALA A 137 -9.50 -15.71 -12.54
N ILE A 138 -9.29 -15.44 -13.83
CA ILE A 138 -9.48 -16.44 -14.90
C ILE A 138 -8.36 -17.50 -14.85
N VAL A 139 -7.10 -17.06 -14.77
CA VAL A 139 -5.91 -17.93 -14.93
C VAL A 139 -5.56 -18.68 -13.65
N SER A 140 -5.89 -18.12 -12.48
CA SER A 140 -5.53 -18.72 -11.19
C SER A 140 -6.06 -20.13 -11.02
N LYS A 141 -5.22 -21.05 -10.53
CA LYS A 141 -5.56 -22.46 -10.25
C LYS A 141 -5.11 -22.83 -8.86
N GLU A 142 -6.01 -23.39 -8.08
CA GLU A 142 -5.70 -23.95 -6.78
C GLU A 142 -5.07 -25.33 -6.97
N ARG A 143 -3.81 -25.47 -6.54
CA ARG A 143 -3.05 -26.73 -6.70
C ARG A 143 -2.87 -27.49 -5.40
N VAL A 144 -3.07 -26.81 -4.28
CA VAL A 144 -2.96 -27.44 -2.94
C VAL A 144 -4.33 -27.99 -2.54
N PRO A 145 -4.44 -29.30 -2.21
CA PRO A 145 -5.69 -29.87 -1.74
C PRO A 145 -6.10 -29.21 -0.43
N GLN A 146 -7.34 -28.79 -0.37
CA GLN A 146 -7.91 -28.13 0.80
C GLN A 146 -8.62 -29.14 1.69
N SER A 147 -8.59 -28.89 3.01
CA SER A 147 -9.36 -29.67 3.98
C SER A 147 -10.86 -29.58 3.69
N GLU A 148 -11.54 -30.70 3.68
CA GLU A 148 -13.01 -30.75 3.46
C GLU A 148 -13.79 -30.12 4.61
N LYS A 149 -13.28 -30.20 5.82
CA LYS A 149 -13.91 -29.61 7.01
C LYS A 149 -13.21 -28.30 7.38
N PRO A 150 -13.94 -27.18 7.45
CA PRO A 150 -13.37 -25.94 7.92
C PRO A 150 -12.92 -26.09 9.38
N PRO A 151 -11.74 -25.56 9.76
CA PRO A 151 -11.33 -25.56 11.15
C PRO A 151 -12.30 -24.74 11.99
N HIS A 152 -12.57 -25.19 13.21
CA HIS A 152 -13.45 -24.45 14.13
C HIS A 152 -12.79 -23.12 14.48
N PRO A 153 -13.47 -21.95 14.27
CA PRO A 153 -12.85 -20.65 14.37
C PRO A 153 -12.25 -20.38 15.77
N VAL A 154 -12.92 -20.80 16.84
CA VAL A 154 -12.42 -20.66 18.21
C VAL A 154 -11.16 -21.50 18.47
N LYS A 155 -11.09 -22.73 17.91
CA LYS A 155 -9.87 -23.56 18.03
C LYS A 155 -8.71 -22.95 17.25
N GLY A 156 -8.98 -22.33 16.11
CA GLY A 156 -7.97 -21.58 15.34
C GLY A 156 -7.42 -20.39 16.14
N LEU A 157 -8.30 -19.62 16.76
CA LEU A 157 -7.91 -18.49 17.61
C LEU A 157 -7.08 -18.95 18.82
N MET A 158 -7.52 -20.01 19.50
CA MET A 158 -6.78 -20.59 20.63
C MET A 158 -5.41 -21.12 20.24
N ALA A 159 -5.24 -21.59 19.01
CA ALA A 159 -3.93 -22.02 18.51
C ALA A 159 -2.94 -20.85 18.40
N VAL A 160 -3.40 -19.64 18.08
CA VAL A 160 -2.57 -18.42 18.06
C VAL A 160 -2.03 -18.15 19.47
N PHE A 161 -2.87 -18.18 20.49
CA PHE A 161 -2.45 -17.94 21.89
C PHE A 161 -1.50 -19.00 22.43
N LYS A 162 -1.61 -20.25 21.96
CA LYS A 162 -0.71 -21.35 22.36
C LYS A 162 0.65 -21.31 21.65
N ASN A 163 0.72 -20.67 20.50
CA ASN A 163 1.94 -20.55 19.69
C ASN A 163 2.64 -19.21 19.97
N ARG A 164 3.63 -19.20 20.88
CA ARG A 164 4.38 -17.98 21.24
C ARG A 164 4.91 -17.18 20.06
N PRO A 165 5.61 -17.75 19.07
CA PRO A 165 6.04 -17.01 17.90
C PRO A 165 4.91 -16.34 17.13
N LEU A 166 3.79 -17.04 16.96
CA LEU A 166 2.62 -16.51 16.26
C LEU A 166 1.94 -15.42 17.09
N LEU A 167 1.87 -15.55 18.40
CA LEU A 167 1.34 -14.52 19.29
C LEU A 167 2.16 -13.22 19.18
N VAL A 168 3.49 -13.31 19.26
CA VAL A 168 4.38 -12.14 19.13
C VAL A 168 4.22 -11.48 17.77
N TYR A 169 4.13 -12.27 16.70
CA TYR A 169 3.89 -11.75 15.35
C TYR A 169 2.53 -11.03 15.24
N THR A 170 1.47 -11.61 15.82
CA THR A 170 0.13 -11.00 15.82
C THR A 170 0.11 -9.71 16.64
N LEU A 171 0.75 -9.68 17.81
CA LEU A 171 0.88 -8.48 18.63
C LEU A 171 1.70 -7.39 17.91
N SER A 172 2.78 -7.76 17.25
CA SER A 172 3.55 -6.82 16.43
C SER A 172 2.68 -6.22 15.31
N GLY A 173 1.91 -7.04 14.59
CA GLY A 173 0.99 -6.56 13.56
C GLY A 173 -0.13 -5.68 14.12
N PHE A 174 -0.59 -5.94 15.34
CA PHE A 174 -1.53 -5.07 16.03
C PHE A 174 -0.92 -3.69 16.33
N VAL A 175 0.30 -3.65 16.86
CA VAL A 175 1.02 -2.39 17.15
C VAL A 175 1.34 -1.64 15.85
N ASP A 176 1.78 -2.34 14.82
CA ASP A 176 2.02 -1.74 13.48
C ASP A 176 0.74 -1.12 12.88
N GLY A 177 -0.43 -1.68 13.20
CA GLY A 177 -1.72 -1.16 12.76
C GLY A 177 -2.22 0.07 13.55
N ILE A 178 -1.54 0.45 14.64
CA ILE A 178 -1.81 1.71 15.35
C ILE A 178 -1.10 2.84 14.60
N ASP A 179 -1.62 3.19 13.44
CA ASP A 179 -1.17 4.34 12.68
C ASP A 179 -1.92 5.59 13.17
N VAL A 180 -1.17 6.61 13.58
CA VAL A 180 -1.73 7.90 14.04
C VAL A 180 -2.25 8.74 12.87
N GLY A 181 -2.24 8.18 11.66
CA GLY A 181 -2.88 8.78 10.47
C GLY A 181 -2.23 10.06 9.95
N THR A 182 -1.02 10.38 10.40
CA THR A 182 -0.21 11.45 9.81
C THR A 182 0.42 10.94 8.52
N SER A 183 -0.30 11.08 7.42
CA SER A 183 0.28 10.67 6.17
C SER A 183 1.40 11.64 5.78
N GLU A 184 2.56 11.10 5.44
CA GLU A 184 3.68 11.87 4.90
C GLU A 184 3.24 12.76 3.71
N SER A 185 2.24 12.30 2.97
CA SER A 185 1.67 13.03 1.85
C SER A 185 1.07 14.38 2.27
N LEU A 186 0.43 14.48 3.44
CA LEU A 186 -0.08 15.75 3.98
C LEU A 186 1.06 16.69 4.35
N TYR A 187 2.12 16.17 4.93
CA TYR A 187 3.30 16.98 5.22
C TYR A 187 3.95 17.53 3.93
N PHE A 188 4.03 16.71 2.89
CA PHE A 188 4.59 17.12 1.61
C PHE A 188 3.71 18.14 0.88
N SER A 189 2.38 17.98 0.93
CA SER A 189 1.45 18.93 0.30
C SER A 189 1.32 20.24 1.08
N ASP A 190 1.08 20.16 2.38
CA ASP A 190 0.66 21.31 3.16
C ASP A 190 1.84 22.12 3.73
N VAL A 191 2.91 21.45 4.16
CA VAL A 191 4.07 22.09 4.80
C VAL A 191 5.15 22.40 3.79
N LEU A 192 5.59 21.41 3.02
CA LEU A 192 6.64 21.58 2.02
C LEU A 192 6.14 22.18 0.71
N LYS A 193 4.84 22.04 0.41
CA LYS A 193 4.25 22.42 -0.89
C LYS A 193 5.07 21.85 -2.06
N PHE A 194 5.36 20.56 -1.98
CA PHE A 194 6.16 19.82 -2.94
C PHE A 194 5.69 18.38 -3.06
N ASN A 195 4.70 18.15 -3.92
CA ASN A 195 4.05 16.85 -4.11
C ASN A 195 4.96 15.86 -4.89
N SER A 196 5.89 16.37 -5.69
CA SER A 196 6.83 15.54 -6.46
C SER A 196 7.97 14.94 -5.63
N ILE A 197 8.01 15.16 -4.32
CA ILE A 197 9.09 14.63 -3.45
C ILE A 197 9.21 13.10 -3.56
N GLY A 198 8.08 12.40 -3.69
CA GLY A 198 8.05 10.95 -3.89
C GLY A 198 8.75 10.50 -5.19
N VAL A 199 8.71 11.31 -6.25
CA VAL A 199 9.42 11.03 -7.50
C VAL A 199 10.93 11.15 -7.29
N VAL A 200 11.36 12.27 -6.67
CA VAL A 200 12.78 12.52 -6.43
C VAL A 200 13.37 11.47 -5.48
N GLY A 201 12.70 11.17 -4.38
CA GLY A 201 13.08 10.08 -3.48
C GLY A 201 13.07 8.70 -4.16
N GLY A 202 12.10 8.47 -5.04
CA GLY A 202 11.98 7.23 -5.80
C GLY A 202 13.09 7.01 -6.83
N ILE A 203 13.64 8.08 -7.44
CA ILE A 203 14.75 7.95 -8.40
C ILE A 203 15.98 7.30 -7.73
N LEU A 204 16.28 7.64 -6.49
CA LEU A 204 17.41 7.07 -5.76
C LEU A 204 17.02 5.75 -5.05
N GLY A 205 15.87 5.71 -4.43
CA GLY A 205 15.42 4.56 -3.65
C GLY A 205 14.99 3.36 -4.50
N SER A 206 14.28 3.56 -5.61
CA SER A 206 13.74 2.44 -6.40
C SER A 206 14.78 1.46 -6.93
N PRO A 207 15.94 1.87 -7.48
CA PRO A 207 16.97 0.92 -7.94
C PRO A 207 17.50 0.02 -6.81
N ILE A 208 17.66 0.59 -5.62
CA ILE A 208 18.12 -0.15 -4.43
C ILE A 208 17.02 -1.12 -3.98
N SER A 209 15.75 -0.65 -3.91
CA SER A 209 14.59 -1.50 -3.62
C SER A 209 14.53 -2.69 -4.55
N TYR A 210 14.65 -2.47 -5.84
CA TYR A 210 14.60 -3.57 -6.82
C TYR A 210 15.80 -4.52 -6.69
N ALA A 211 16.99 -4.03 -6.36
CA ALA A 211 18.15 -4.86 -6.09
C ALA A 211 17.99 -5.69 -4.80
N SER A 212 17.20 -5.24 -3.83
CA SER A 212 16.97 -5.97 -2.58
C SER A 212 16.22 -7.29 -2.78
N TYR A 213 15.36 -7.41 -3.80
CA TYR A 213 14.60 -8.64 -4.05
C TYR A 213 15.49 -9.86 -4.36
N PRO A 214 16.41 -9.82 -5.32
CA PRO A 214 17.35 -10.94 -5.52
C PRO A 214 18.34 -11.08 -4.35
N LEU A 215 18.67 -10.00 -3.64
CA LEU A 215 19.54 -10.04 -2.48
C LEU A 215 18.87 -10.73 -1.29
N SER A 216 17.57 -10.55 -1.11
CA SER A 216 16.80 -11.16 -0.02
C SER A 216 16.87 -12.69 -0.03
N THR A 217 16.90 -13.32 -1.20
CA THR A 217 17.06 -14.77 -1.32
C THR A 217 18.42 -15.22 -0.80
N LYS A 218 19.50 -14.52 -1.16
CA LYS A 218 20.87 -14.81 -0.67
C LYS A 218 21.04 -14.52 0.82
N LEU A 219 20.36 -13.48 1.31
CA LEU A 219 20.39 -13.17 2.76
C LEU A 219 19.66 -14.23 3.58
N ARG A 220 18.58 -14.80 3.07
CA ARG A 220 17.86 -15.90 3.74
C ARG A 220 18.67 -17.18 3.84
N ASP A 221 19.64 -17.40 2.96
CA ASP A 221 20.56 -18.54 3.06
C ASP A 221 21.60 -18.36 4.17
N LYS A 222 21.91 -17.11 4.54
CA LYS A 222 22.95 -16.77 5.52
C LYS A 222 22.40 -16.40 6.89
N PHE A 223 21.23 -15.76 6.94
CA PHE A 223 20.65 -15.21 8.16
C PHE A 223 19.33 -15.88 8.50
N SER A 224 19.06 -16.02 9.80
CA SER A 224 17.76 -16.51 10.26
C SER A 224 16.64 -15.49 9.92
N THR A 225 15.42 -15.98 9.75
CA THR A 225 14.24 -15.13 9.51
C THR A 225 14.08 -14.07 10.61
N ARG A 226 14.42 -14.41 11.87
CA ARG A 226 14.39 -13.47 13.00
C ARG A 226 15.40 -12.34 12.82
N SER A 227 16.63 -12.65 12.40
CA SER A 227 17.68 -11.63 12.18
C SER A 227 17.28 -10.68 11.04
N LEU A 228 16.75 -11.22 9.95
CA LEU A 228 16.29 -10.42 8.82
C LEU A 228 15.14 -9.49 9.22
N TRP A 229 14.22 -9.99 10.04
CA TRP A 229 13.11 -9.17 10.54
C TRP A 229 13.59 -8.03 11.44
N ILE A 230 14.54 -8.29 12.36
CA ILE A 230 15.14 -7.26 13.21
C ILE A 230 15.90 -6.24 12.36
N MET A 231 16.67 -6.66 11.36
CA MET A 231 17.38 -5.76 10.45
C MET A 231 16.40 -4.84 9.71
N SER A 232 15.33 -5.40 9.16
CA SER A 232 14.30 -4.61 8.46
C SER A 232 13.62 -3.59 9.38
N ARG A 233 13.26 -3.96 10.61
CA ARG A 233 12.65 -3.01 11.56
C ARG A 233 13.62 -1.95 12.03
N SER A 234 14.88 -2.31 12.22
CA SER A 234 15.92 -1.34 12.58
C SER A 234 16.19 -0.33 11.47
N SER A 235 16.12 -0.74 10.21
CA SER A 235 16.29 0.16 9.07
C SER A 235 15.15 1.19 8.97
N ILE A 236 13.90 0.78 9.20
CA ILE A 236 12.75 1.69 9.25
C ILE A 236 12.94 2.73 10.36
N ILE A 237 13.28 2.29 11.58
CA ILE A 237 13.51 3.20 12.71
C ILE A 237 14.66 4.19 12.39
N ALA A 238 15.71 3.72 11.76
CA ALA A 238 16.84 4.58 11.38
C ALA A 238 16.43 5.62 10.34
N SER A 239 15.64 5.25 9.34
CA SER A 239 15.08 6.14 8.32
C SER A 239 14.23 7.24 8.94
N GLU A 240 13.23 6.85 9.75
CA GLU A 240 12.33 7.78 10.41
C GLU A 240 13.07 8.72 11.37
N THR A 241 14.06 8.20 12.10
CA THR A 241 14.91 9.00 12.98
C THR A 241 15.73 10.01 12.19
N LEU A 242 16.29 9.62 11.06
CA LEU A 242 17.03 10.52 10.17
C LEU A 242 16.14 11.66 9.67
N PHE A 243 14.92 11.33 9.24
CA PHE A 243 13.95 12.28 8.75
C PHE A 243 13.56 13.29 9.84
N LEU A 244 13.24 12.80 11.04
CA LEU A 244 12.91 13.61 12.20
C LEU A 244 14.07 14.55 12.60
N LEU A 245 15.28 14.01 12.77
CA LEU A 245 16.44 14.79 13.18
C LEU A 245 16.78 15.88 12.15
N THR A 246 16.68 15.55 10.86
CA THR A 246 16.89 16.56 9.80
C THR A 246 15.87 17.68 9.89
N GLY A 247 14.61 17.36 10.14
CA GLY A 247 13.54 18.35 10.33
C GLY A 247 13.78 19.28 11.51
N LEU A 248 14.37 18.79 12.59
CA LEU A 248 14.66 19.57 13.81
C LEU A 248 15.86 20.54 13.68
N ILE A 249 16.72 20.36 12.68
CA ILE A 249 17.86 21.24 12.44
C ILE A 249 17.35 22.66 12.11
N GLY A 250 17.87 23.66 12.82
CA GLY A 250 17.51 25.07 12.60
C GLY A 250 16.39 25.60 13.51
N GLY A 251 15.86 24.79 14.43
CA GLY A 251 14.90 25.21 15.46
C GLY A 251 13.49 25.50 14.94
N LYS A 252 12.64 26.09 15.80
CA LYS A 252 11.21 26.30 15.53
C LYS A 252 10.90 27.28 14.39
N GLU A 253 11.71 28.33 14.24
CA GLU A 253 11.42 29.40 13.26
C GLU A 253 12.08 29.18 11.90
N ASN A 254 13.31 28.64 11.88
CA ASN A 254 14.11 28.40 10.66
C ASN A 254 14.38 26.93 10.39
N GLY A 255 13.58 26.04 10.95
CA GLY A 255 13.78 24.60 10.87
C GLY A 255 13.78 24.06 9.44
N PHE A 256 14.59 23.04 9.22
CA PHE A 256 14.68 22.38 7.91
C PHE A 256 13.38 21.69 7.51
N TYR A 257 12.48 21.43 8.47
CA TYR A 257 11.15 20.84 8.20
C TYR A 257 10.30 21.65 7.20
N ARG A 258 10.62 22.96 6.98
CA ARG A 258 9.99 23.82 5.95
C ARG A 258 10.82 23.97 4.67
N LYS A 259 12.00 23.40 4.61
CA LYS A 259 12.92 23.57 3.47
C LYS A 259 12.85 22.33 2.57
N LYS A 260 12.47 22.55 1.30
CA LYS A 260 12.30 21.47 0.32
C LYS A 260 13.56 20.62 0.15
N LEU A 261 14.71 21.24 -0.08
CA LEU A 261 15.96 20.54 -0.41
C LEU A 261 16.46 19.61 0.71
N PRO A 262 16.66 20.07 1.97
CA PRO A 262 17.16 19.17 3.01
C PRO A 262 16.20 18.03 3.32
N MET A 263 14.88 18.30 3.32
CA MET A 263 13.89 17.27 3.58
C MET A 263 13.79 16.25 2.42
N THR A 264 13.95 16.69 1.18
CA THR A 264 14.02 15.77 0.03
C THR A 264 15.25 14.88 0.09
N ILE A 265 16.39 15.42 0.48
CA ILE A 265 17.63 14.62 0.66
C ILE A 265 17.45 13.62 1.79
N ALA A 266 16.92 14.05 2.95
CA ALA A 266 16.67 13.15 4.09
C ALA A 266 15.69 12.02 3.71
N PHE A 267 14.60 12.35 3.01
CA PHE A 267 13.63 11.38 2.53
C PHE A 267 14.24 10.38 1.53
N SER A 268 15.07 10.88 0.60
CA SER A 268 15.75 10.02 -0.38
C SER A 268 16.74 9.06 0.27
N ILE A 269 17.52 9.54 1.25
CA ILE A 269 18.43 8.68 2.03
C ILE A 269 17.64 7.70 2.89
N GLY A 270 16.57 8.14 3.53
CA GLY A 270 15.67 7.30 4.30
C GLY A 270 15.15 6.13 3.47
N ASN A 271 14.59 6.41 2.31
CA ASN A 271 14.14 5.39 1.37
C ASN A 271 15.24 4.39 0.94
N CYS A 272 16.50 4.82 0.91
CA CYS A 272 17.62 3.92 0.65
C CYS A 272 17.96 3.01 1.85
N ILE A 273 17.68 3.47 3.07
CA ILE A 273 17.96 2.74 4.32
C ILE A 273 16.86 1.71 4.61
N GLU A 274 15.61 2.02 4.32
CA GLU A 274 14.46 1.15 4.60
C GLU A 274 14.44 -0.18 3.80
N MET A 275 15.29 -0.32 2.86
CA MET A 275 15.41 -1.48 1.97
C MET A 275 16.30 -2.55 2.56
#